data_af0eeb70172571178fc9e0a3cc92752b
#
_entry.id   af0eeb70172571178fc9e0a3cc92752b
#
_cell.length_a   1.000
_cell.length_b   1.000
_cell.length_c   1.000
_cell.angle_alpha   90.00
_cell.angle_beta   90.00
_cell.angle_gamma   90.00
#
_symmetry.space_group_name_H-M   'P 1'
#
loop_
_entity.id
_entity.type
_entity.pdbx_description
1 polymer ?
#
loop_
_entity_poly.entity_id
_entity_poly.type
_entity_poly.pdbx_seq_one_letter_code
_entity_poly.pdbx_strand_id
1 'polypeptide(L)'
;IIGDGPSHNWLNAEIEKAGLGEKVNLLGTTDNVYQFYERASVMVQTSRWEGFGMTILEAMSCGIPVVAFHNYGPDEIVRDSVDGYLVDHFDTETFAKKVVEILKQPEQRKQMGKCAIERSRDFSLEKVLPLFKQYLEEATKGL
;
A
#
# COMPACT_ATOMS: atom_id res chain seq x y z
N ILE A 1 10.11 -5.61 6.24
CA ILE A 1 8.75 -6.18 6.16
C ILE A 1 8.17 -6.12 7.56
N ILE A 2 6.96 -5.55 7.70
CA ILE A 2 6.25 -5.41 8.96
C ILE A 2 5.07 -6.37 8.94
N GLY A 3 4.86 -7.09 10.02
CA GLY A 3 3.84 -8.12 10.17
C GLY A 3 4.45 -9.46 10.57
N ASP A 4 3.60 -10.37 11.01
CA ASP A 4 3.98 -11.73 11.38
C ASP A 4 2.95 -12.72 10.84
N GLY A 5 3.35 -13.98 10.72
CA GLY A 5 2.47 -15.03 10.22
C GLY A 5 3.17 -16.36 9.99
N PRO A 6 2.42 -17.37 9.57
CA PRO A 6 2.94 -18.75 9.39
C PRO A 6 4.14 -18.85 8.44
N SER A 7 4.27 -17.90 7.51
CA SER A 7 5.35 -17.88 6.51
C SER A 7 6.64 -17.23 6.99
N HIS A 8 6.70 -16.71 8.23
CA HIS A 8 7.85 -15.95 8.74
C HIS A 8 9.17 -16.74 8.60
N ASN A 9 9.22 -17.98 9.09
CA ASN A 9 10.44 -18.79 9.05
C ASN A 9 10.87 -19.13 7.61
N TRP A 10 9.90 -19.45 6.75
CA TRP A 10 10.14 -19.71 5.34
C TRP A 10 10.71 -18.46 4.65
N LEU A 11 10.11 -17.30 4.89
CA LEU A 11 10.55 -16.04 4.28
C LEU A 11 11.97 -15.66 4.75
N ASN A 12 12.27 -15.86 6.03
CA ASN A 12 13.61 -15.64 6.55
C ASN A 12 14.66 -16.55 5.85
N ALA A 13 14.34 -17.82 5.67
CA ALA A 13 15.20 -18.75 4.95
C ALA A 13 15.43 -18.35 3.48
N GLU A 14 14.41 -17.86 2.78
CA GLU A 14 14.55 -17.36 1.40
C GLU A 14 15.39 -16.06 1.33
N ILE A 15 15.26 -15.16 2.30
CA ILE A 15 16.09 -13.96 2.42
C ILE A 15 17.56 -14.33 2.57
N GLU A 16 17.89 -15.25 3.47
CA GLU A 16 19.25 -15.73 3.70
C GLU A 16 19.83 -16.42 2.45
N LYS A 17 19.05 -17.32 1.86
CA LYS A 17 19.43 -18.01 0.62
C LYS A 17 19.69 -17.06 -0.55
N ALA A 18 18.98 -15.95 -0.61
CA ALA A 18 19.18 -14.90 -1.60
C ALA A 18 20.35 -13.95 -1.27
N GLY A 19 21.00 -14.11 -0.12
CA GLY A 19 22.05 -13.20 0.34
C GLY A 19 21.57 -11.79 0.67
N LEU A 20 20.31 -11.65 1.09
CA LEU A 20 19.66 -10.38 1.34
C LEU A 20 19.48 -10.06 2.84
N GLY A 21 20.06 -10.85 3.75
CA GLY A 21 19.87 -10.70 5.20
C GLY A 21 20.23 -9.32 5.76
N GLU A 22 21.21 -8.63 5.16
CA GLU A 22 21.56 -7.25 5.57
C GLU A 22 20.65 -6.17 4.94
N LYS A 23 19.82 -6.52 3.96
CA LYS A 23 18.98 -5.59 3.19
C LYS A 23 17.51 -5.72 3.45
N VAL A 24 17.06 -6.90 3.86
CA VAL A 24 15.65 -7.21 4.12
C VAL A 24 15.47 -7.59 5.58
N ASN A 25 14.70 -6.81 6.31
CA ASN A 25 14.43 -7.03 7.72
C ASN A 25 12.98 -7.48 7.93
N LEU A 26 12.78 -8.60 8.61
CA LEU A 26 11.49 -9.05 9.11
C LEU A 26 11.30 -8.49 10.53
N LEU A 27 10.44 -7.51 10.69
CA LEU A 27 10.33 -6.72 11.93
C LEU A 27 9.22 -7.23 12.87
N GLY A 28 8.47 -8.26 12.44
CA GLY A 28 7.32 -8.71 13.22
C GLY A 28 6.20 -7.66 13.26
N THR A 29 5.33 -7.77 14.27
CA THR A 29 4.25 -6.81 14.53
C THR A 29 4.78 -5.55 15.23
N THR A 30 4.09 -4.42 15.04
CA THR A 30 4.41 -3.15 15.70
C THR A 30 3.13 -2.42 16.09
N ASP A 31 3.15 -1.76 17.23
CA ASP A 31 2.07 -0.88 17.69
C ASP A 31 2.17 0.54 17.07
N ASN A 32 3.29 0.85 16.43
CA ASN A 32 3.50 2.14 15.78
C ASN A 32 4.12 1.96 14.38
N VAL A 33 3.27 1.73 13.39
CA VAL A 33 3.70 1.62 11.99
C VAL A 33 4.14 2.96 11.40
N TYR A 34 3.66 4.07 11.93
CA TYR A 34 3.94 5.42 11.39
C TYR A 34 5.41 5.79 11.43
N GLN A 35 6.16 5.34 12.43
CA GLN A 35 7.63 5.54 12.47
C GLN A 35 8.36 4.97 11.23
N PHE A 36 7.78 3.96 10.58
CA PHE A 36 8.32 3.39 9.34
C PHE A 36 7.85 4.17 8.12
N TYR A 37 6.60 4.63 8.10
CA TYR A 37 6.10 5.49 7.03
C TYR A 37 6.89 6.80 6.94
N GLU A 38 7.22 7.45 8.05
CA GLU A 38 8.02 8.68 8.06
C GLU A 38 9.38 8.55 7.35
N ARG A 39 9.92 7.34 7.27
CA ARG A 39 11.23 7.04 6.67
C ARG A 39 11.13 6.33 5.33
N ALA A 40 9.95 5.92 4.94
CA ALA A 40 9.75 5.17 3.71
C ALA A 40 9.81 6.06 2.46
N SER A 41 10.39 5.53 1.41
CA SER A 41 10.40 6.17 0.09
C SER A 41 9.32 5.64 -0.85
N VAL A 42 8.88 4.40 -0.62
CA VAL A 42 7.85 3.71 -1.38
C VAL A 42 7.25 2.62 -0.50
N MET A 43 5.95 2.42 -0.60
CA MET A 43 5.23 1.29 0.00
C MET A 43 5.02 0.23 -1.07
N VAL A 44 5.25 -1.03 -0.75
CA VAL A 44 5.04 -2.16 -1.65
C VAL A 44 4.02 -3.13 -1.08
N GLN A 45 3.04 -3.52 -1.90
CA GLN A 45 1.96 -4.43 -1.52
C GLN A 45 1.85 -5.58 -2.51
N THR A 46 2.30 -6.77 -2.10
CA THR A 46 2.34 -7.96 -2.94
C THR A 46 1.26 -8.99 -2.57
N SER A 47 0.17 -8.54 -1.95
CA SER A 47 -0.92 -9.40 -1.50
C SER A 47 -1.58 -10.11 -2.68
N ARG A 48 -1.85 -11.40 -2.52
CA ARG A 48 -2.69 -12.17 -3.48
C ARG A 48 -4.16 -11.77 -3.39
N TRP A 49 -4.61 -11.42 -2.19
CA TRP A 49 -5.97 -10.98 -1.90
C TRP A 49 -5.88 -9.80 -0.96
N GLU A 50 -6.47 -8.70 -1.38
CA GLU A 50 -6.60 -7.50 -0.58
C GLU A 50 -8.01 -6.95 -0.76
N GLY A 51 -8.78 -6.99 0.31
CA GLY A 51 -10.19 -6.55 0.26
C GLY A 51 -10.33 -5.05 0.08
N PHE A 52 -9.53 -4.27 0.83
CA PHE A 52 -9.54 -2.82 0.72
C PHE A 52 -8.12 -2.25 0.69
N GLY A 53 -7.26 -2.55 1.66
CA GLY A 53 -5.89 -2.04 1.68
C GLY A 53 -5.70 -0.85 2.61
N MET A 54 -6.12 -0.97 3.87
CA MET A 54 -5.92 0.09 4.87
C MET A 54 -4.47 0.53 4.98
N THR A 55 -3.52 -0.41 4.90
CA THR A 55 -2.08 -0.09 4.94
C THR A 55 -1.63 0.76 3.75
N ILE A 56 -2.27 0.61 2.59
CA ILE A 56 -2.06 1.47 1.42
C ILE A 56 -2.51 2.89 1.74
N LEU A 57 -3.72 3.07 2.28
CA LEU A 57 -4.24 4.39 2.65
C LEU A 57 -3.41 5.07 3.73
N GLU A 58 -2.94 4.32 4.72
CA GLU A 58 -2.05 4.80 5.76
C GLU A 58 -0.74 5.35 5.15
N ALA A 59 -0.08 4.57 4.28
CA ALA A 59 1.12 5.00 3.58
C ALA A 59 0.87 6.24 2.71
N MET A 60 -0.22 6.24 1.93
CA MET A 60 -0.61 7.37 1.08
C MET A 60 -0.89 8.63 1.89
N SER A 61 -1.51 8.53 3.07
CA SER A 61 -1.75 9.66 3.96
C SER A 61 -0.47 10.31 4.46
N CYS A 62 0.62 9.52 4.55
CA CYS A 62 1.98 9.99 4.87
C CYS A 62 2.76 10.49 3.64
N GLY A 63 2.14 10.54 2.47
CA GLY A 63 2.77 11.01 1.24
C GLY A 63 3.72 10.00 0.59
N ILE A 64 3.50 8.72 0.82
CA ILE A 64 4.32 7.65 0.27
C ILE A 64 3.62 7.07 -0.94
N PRO A 65 4.23 7.12 -2.13
CA PRO A 65 3.69 6.44 -3.31
C PRO A 65 3.73 4.92 -3.12
N VAL A 66 2.78 4.24 -3.75
CA VAL A 66 2.57 2.81 -3.59
C VAL A 66 2.89 2.07 -4.88
N VAL A 67 3.47 0.87 -4.78
CA VAL A 67 3.47 -0.12 -5.85
C VAL A 67 2.73 -1.35 -5.34
N ALA A 68 1.64 -1.72 -6.01
CA ALA A 68 0.81 -2.83 -5.61
C ALA A 68 0.47 -3.75 -6.79
N PHE A 69 0.17 -5.02 -6.51
CA PHE A 69 -0.50 -5.84 -7.50
C PHE A 69 -1.97 -5.44 -7.65
N HIS A 70 -2.49 -5.56 -8.87
CA HIS A 70 -3.92 -5.41 -9.12
C HIS A 70 -4.73 -6.28 -8.17
N ASN A 71 -5.71 -5.70 -7.50
CA ASN A 71 -6.60 -6.33 -6.54
C ASN A 71 -7.79 -5.41 -6.28
N TYR A 72 -8.89 -5.91 -5.69
CA TYR A 72 -10.07 -5.11 -5.42
C TYR A 72 -9.76 -3.80 -4.67
N GLY A 73 -9.06 -3.88 -3.55
CA GLY A 73 -8.71 -2.71 -2.75
C GLY A 73 -7.70 -1.78 -3.42
N PRO A 74 -6.51 -2.26 -3.83
CA PRO A 74 -5.54 -1.44 -4.54
C PRO A 74 -6.09 -0.74 -5.78
N ASP A 75 -6.92 -1.41 -6.61
CA ASP A 75 -7.52 -0.83 -7.82
C ASP A 75 -8.50 0.29 -7.50
N GLU A 76 -9.18 0.22 -6.35
CA GLU A 76 -10.08 1.28 -5.89
C GLU A 76 -9.32 2.48 -5.32
N ILE A 77 -8.18 2.25 -4.67
CA ILE A 77 -7.46 3.27 -3.90
C ILE A 77 -6.43 3.99 -4.78
N VAL A 78 -5.56 3.23 -5.46
CA VAL A 78 -4.39 3.74 -6.18
C VAL A 78 -4.79 4.14 -7.59
N ARG A 79 -4.47 5.38 -7.97
CA ARG A 79 -4.58 5.85 -9.36
C ARG A 79 -3.25 5.57 -10.06
N ASP A 80 -3.24 4.58 -10.95
CA ASP A 80 -2.03 4.17 -11.64
C ASP A 80 -1.30 5.34 -12.30
N SER A 81 0.01 5.36 -12.15
CA SER A 81 0.91 6.41 -12.66
C SER A 81 0.71 7.82 -12.08
N VAL A 82 -0.22 8.02 -11.13
CA VAL A 82 -0.54 9.32 -10.51
C VAL A 82 -0.04 9.38 -9.06
N ASP A 83 -0.45 8.45 -8.23
CA ASP A 83 -0.08 8.36 -6.80
C ASP A 83 0.60 7.03 -6.44
N GLY A 84 0.77 6.16 -7.43
CA GLY A 84 1.45 4.88 -7.30
C GLY A 84 1.47 4.14 -8.63
N TYR A 85 1.79 2.87 -8.58
CA TYR A 85 1.71 1.96 -9.72
C TYR A 85 0.93 0.70 -9.36
N LEU A 86 0.08 0.27 -10.28
CA LEU A 86 -0.60 -1.01 -10.24
C LEU A 86 0.03 -1.95 -11.28
N VAL A 87 0.34 -3.16 -10.85
CA VAL A 87 1.05 -4.15 -11.66
C VAL A 87 0.26 -5.44 -11.70
N ASP A 88 0.25 -6.12 -12.82
CA ASP A 88 -0.42 -7.41 -12.96
C ASP A 88 0.07 -8.43 -11.95
N HIS A 89 -0.85 -9.28 -11.49
CA HIS A 89 -0.54 -10.34 -10.52
C HIS A 89 0.66 -11.18 -10.98
N PHE A 90 1.62 -11.33 -10.07
CA PHE A 90 2.83 -12.14 -10.27
C PHE A 90 3.82 -11.63 -11.33
N ASP A 91 3.58 -10.49 -11.97
CA ASP A 91 4.62 -9.84 -12.79
C ASP A 91 5.64 -9.13 -11.89
N THR A 92 6.48 -9.94 -11.26
CA THR A 92 7.52 -9.47 -10.34
C THR A 92 8.59 -8.64 -11.04
N GLU A 93 8.80 -8.85 -12.34
CA GLU A 93 9.78 -8.08 -13.12
C GLU A 93 9.32 -6.64 -13.30
N THR A 94 8.08 -6.43 -13.77
CA THR A 94 7.50 -5.09 -13.89
C THR A 94 7.37 -4.43 -12.52
N PHE A 95 6.96 -5.19 -11.49
CA PHE A 95 6.87 -4.69 -10.12
C PHE A 95 8.20 -4.11 -9.64
N ALA A 96 9.28 -4.87 -9.78
CA ALA A 96 10.62 -4.42 -9.40
C ALA A 96 11.06 -3.18 -10.21
N LYS A 97 10.78 -3.14 -11.52
CA LYS A 97 11.06 -1.97 -12.37
C LYS A 97 10.34 -0.73 -11.87
N LYS A 98 9.06 -0.83 -11.49
CA LYS A 98 8.27 0.30 -10.98
C LYS A 98 8.76 0.80 -9.61
N VAL A 99 9.16 -0.09 -8.72
CA VAL A 99 9.81 0.29 -7.46
C VAL A 99 11.12 1.05 -7.72
N VAL A 100 11.98 0.52 -8.61
CA VAL A 100 13.26 1.17 -8.96
C VAL A 100 13.02 2.52 -9.65
N GLU A 101 12.00 2.66 -10.48
CA GLU A 101 11.62 3.90 -11.14
C GLU A 101 11.32 5.00 -10.11
N ILE A 102 10.45 4.72 -9.13
CA ILE A 102 10.12 5.65 -8.03
C ILE A 102 11.39 6.03 -7.24
N LEU A 103 12.24 5.06 -6.92
CA LEU A 103 13.44 5.30 -6.12
C LEU A 103 14.48 6.17 -6.85
N LYS A 104 14.61 6.01 -8.17
CA LYS A 104 15.58 6.77 -9.00
C LYS A 104 15.11 8.17 -9.37
N GLN A 105 13.82 8.49 -9.21
CA GLN A 105 13.23 9.76 -9.65
C GLN A 105 12.66 10.55 -8.45
N PRO A 106 13.49 11.24 -7.66
CA PRO A 106 13.05 11.89 -6.41
C PRO A 106 11.97 12.95 -6.62
N GLU A 107 12.03 13.71 -7.72
CA GLU A 107 11.00 14.73 -7.99
C GLU A 107 9.65 14.11 -8.37
N GLN A 108 9.66 13.07 -9.19
CA GLN A 108 8.44 12.31 -9.51
C GLN A 108 7.87 11.66 -8.25
N ARG A 109 8.73 11.02 -7.43
CA ARG A 109 8.32 10.42 -6.15
C ARG A 109 7.64 11.44 -5.24
N LYS A 110 8.21 12.64 -5.13
CA LYS A 110 7.65 13.73 -4.34
C LYS A 110 6.29 14.19 -4.88
N GLN A 111 6.15 14.27 -6.21
CA GLN A 111 4.88 14.63 -6.83
C GLN A 111 3.83 13.56 -6.63
N MET A 112 4.18 12.27 -6.83
CA MET A 112 3.29 11.14 -6.54
C MET A 112 2.86 11.13 -5.08
N GLY A 113 3.78 11.39 -4.15
CA GLY A 113 3.47 11.49 -2.72
C GLY A 113 2.45 12.58 -2.39
N LYS A 114 2.51 13.75 -3.03
CA LYS A 114 1.47 14.78 -2.88
C LYS A 114 0.12 14.31 -3.38
N CYS A 115 0.09 13.67 -4.56
CA CYS A 115 -1.14 13.09 -5.11
C CYS A 115 -1.70 12.00 -4.21
N ALA A 116 -0.84 11.21 -3.56
CA ALA A 116 -1.22 10.18 -2.60
C ALA A 116 -1.93 10.77 -1.38
N ILE A 117 -1.39 11.86 -0.79
CA ILE A 117 -2.06 12.58 0.31
C ILE A 117 -3.44 13.09 -0.12
N GLU A 118 -3.54 13.70 -1.30
CA GLU A 118 -4.83 14.20 -1.81
C GLU A 118 -5.82 13.05 -1.98
N ARG A 119 -5.39 11.94 -2.57
CA ARG A 119 -6.22 10.76 -2.79
C ARG A 119 -6.68 10.12 -1.49
N SER A 120 -5.81 10.00 -0.50
CA SER A 120 -6.18 9.39 0.80
C SER A 120 -7.33 10.11 1.50
N ARG A 121 -7.48 11.43 1.28
CA ARG A 121 -8.59 12.23 1.83
C ARG A 121 -9.96 11.85 1.25
N ASP A 122 -10.00 11.20 0.08
CA ASP A 122 -11.26 10.72 -0.50
C ASP A 122 -11.87 9.59 0.34
N PHE A 123 -11.05 8.92 1.14
CA PHE A 123 -11.44 7.85 2.04
C PHE A 123 -11.50 8.30 3.52
N SER A 124 -11.46 9.59 3.77
CA SER A 124 -11.56 10.12 5.13
C SER A 124 -12.96 9.89 5.72
N LEU A 125 -13.03 9.83 7.05
CA LEU A 125 -14.29 9.63 7.76
C LEU A 125 -15.34 10.69 7.39
N GLU A 126 -14.90 11.95 7.19
CA GLU A 126 -15.77 13.07 6.82
C GLU A 126 -16.45 12.83 5.46
N LYS A 127 -15.78 12.15 4.52
CA LYS A 127 -16.34 11.84 3.21
C LYS A 127 -17.14 10.53 3.19
N VAL A 128 -16.65 9.51 3.87
CA VAL A 128 -17.26 8.17 3.82
C VAL A 128 -18.50 8.06 4.71
N LEU A 129 -18.51 8.70 5.89
CA LEU A 129 -19.61 8.59 6.84
C LEU A 129 -20.96 9.09 6.28
N PRO A 130 -21.07 10.21 5.54
CA PRO A 130 -22.31 10.62 4.93
C PRO A 130 -22.85 9.60 3.92
N LEU A 131 -21.98 9.01 3.10
CA LEU A 131 -22.36 8.00 2.13
C LEU A 131 -22.88 6.73 2.81
N PHE A 132 -22.22 6.31 3.87
CA PHE A 132 -22.65 5.17 4.66
C PHE A 132 -24.03 5.40 5.34
N LYS A 133 -24.26 6.60 5.88
CA LYS A 133 -25.55 6.98 6.45
C LYS A 133 -26.65 6.94 5.39
N GLN A 134 -26.41 7.54 4.23
CA GLN A 134 -27.34 7.51 3.11
C GLN A 134 -27.71 6.07 2.70
N TYR A 135 -26.71 5.22 2.58
CA TYR A 135 -26.92 3.79 2.26
C TYR A 135 -27.82 3.09 3.29
N LEU A 136 -27.57 3.33 4.58
CA LEU A 136 -28.41 2.76 5.65
C LEU A 136 -29.87 3.27 5.59
N GLU A 137 -30.05 4.57 5.35
CA GLU A 137 -31.38 5.17 5.22
C GLU A 137 -32.15 4.62 4.01
N GLU A 138 -31.47 4.39 2.90
CA GLU A 138 -32.08 3.77 1.72
C GLU A 138 -32.44 2.30 1.95
N ALA A 139 -31.56 1.53 2.58
CA ALA A 139 -31.78 0.13 2.90
C ALA A 139 -32.96 -0.08 3.88
N THR A 140 -33.22 0.89 4.77
CA THR A 140 -34.34 0.80 5.74
C THR A 140 -35.67 1.30 5.21
N LYS A 141 -35.73 2.02 4.10
CA LYS A 141 -36.99 2.48 3.47
C LYS A 141 -37.80 1.35 2.82
N GLY A 142 -37.22 0.18 2.67
CA GLY A 142 -37.89 -1.00 2.10
C GLY A 142 -38.38 -2.02 3.12
N LEU A 143 -38.19 -1.72 4.43
CA LEU A 143 -38.69 -2.52 5.55
C LEU A 143 -39.95 -1.88 6.16
#